data_57f4cfff543e066aaaca0b9836e79b31
#
_entry.id   57f4cfff543e066aaaca0b9836e79b31
#
_cell.length_a   1.000
_cell.length_b   1.000
_cell.length_c   1.000
_cell.angle_alpha   90.00
_cell.angle_beta   90.00
_cell.angle_gamma   90.00
#
_symmetry.space_group_name_H-M   'P 1'
#
loop_
_entity.id
_entity.type
_entity.pdbx_description
1 polymer ?
#
loop_
_entity_poly.entity_id
_entity_poly.type
_entity_poly.pdbx_seq_one_letter_code
_entity_poly.pdbx_strand_id
1 'polypeptide(L)'
;MKIAPEGLPFIAIAVAIAALGAYFSWRAFAVLLVLAVFVTAFFRDPSREIPQGKGLVVSPADGKVVMIVPTPAGHPAGEGSTQISIFLSVFDVHINRAPIGGRITDVVYNKGEFLPAFDDKASLRNEQNRAFIEGPDAIVIELVERP
;
A
#
# COMPACT_ATOMS: atom_id res chain seq x y z
N MET A 1 18.69 -3.21 -0.56
CA MET A 1 17.30 -2.77 -0.75
C MET A 1 16.71 -3.65 -1.84
N LYS A 2 15.59 -4.31 -1.59
CA LYS A 2 14.88 -5.10 -2.60
C LYS A 2 13.95 -4.17 -3.38
N ILE A 3 13.55 -4.61 -4.58
CA ILE A 3 12.53 -3.95 -5.41
C ILE A 3 11.38 -4.93 -5.57
N ALA A 4 10.15 -4.43 -5.47
CA ALA A 4 8.96 -5.23 -5.72
C ALA A 4 8.94 -5.72 -7.17
N PRO A 5 8.71 -7.01 -7.41
CA PRO A 5 8.70 -7.57 -8.78
C PRO A 5 7.72 -6.86 -9.72
N GLU A 6 6.59 -6.40 -9.19
CA GLU A 6 5.56 -5.65 -9.91
C GLU A 6 6.07 -4.33 -10.47
N GLY A 7 7.11 -3.76 -9.84
CA GLY A 7 7.76 -2.52 -10.29
C GLY A 7 8.71 -2.70 -11.45
N LEU A 8 9.23 -3.92 -11.69
CA LEU A 8 10.28 -4.16 -12.70
C LEU A 8 9.89 -3.70 -14.11
N PRO A 9 8.69 -3.97 -14.64
CA PRO A 9 8.30 -3.50 -15.96
C PRO A 9 8.25 -1.97 -16.06
N PHE A 10 7.76 -1.28 -15.01
CA PHE A 10 7.69 0.19 -14.98
C PHE A 10 9.09 0.81 -14.92
N ILE A 11 9.99 0.23 -14.14
CA ILE A 11 11.39 0.66 -14.04
C ILE A 11 12.08 0.46 -15.38
N ALA A 12 11.89 -0.70 -16.04
CA ALA A 12 12.48 -0.97 -17.33
C ALA A 12 12.01 0.04 -18.41
N ILE A 13 10.71 0.35 -18.43
CA ILE A 13 10.14 1.36 -19.33
C ILE A 13 10.73 2.74 -19.04
N ALA A 14 10.80 3.15 -17.77
CA ALA A 14 11.34 4.45 -17.38
C ALA A 14 12.81 4.60 -17.76
N VAL A 15 13.62 3.55 -17.57
CA VAL A 15 15.03 3.52 -17.98
C VAL A 15 15.18 3.56 -19.50
N ALA A 16 14.36 2.82 -20.24
CA ALA A 16 14.37 2.85 -21.70
C ALA A 16 14.02 4.23 -22.26
N ILE A 17 13.02 4.90 -21.67
CA ILE A 17 12.63 6.28 -22.03
C ILE A 17 13.78 7.24 -21.71
N ALA A 18 14.46 7.09 -20.58
CA ALA A 18 15.60 7.92 -20.22
C ALA A 18 16.76 7.72 -21.21
N ALA A 19 17.07 6.48 -21.58
CA ALA A 19 18.08 6.15 -22.58
C ALA A 19 17.75 6.76 -23.96
N LEU A 20 16.48 6.71 -24.37
CA LEU A 20 16.02 7.37 -25.59
C LEU A 20 16.17 8.88 -25.51
N GLY A 21 15.92 9.48 -24.34
CA GLY A 21 16.13 10.91 -24.10
C GLY A 21 17.57 11.36 -24.33
N ALA A 22 18.54 10.49 -24.07
CA ALA A 22 19.96 10.78 -24.32
C ALA A 22 20.27 11.03 -25.81
N TYR A 23 19.51 10.41 -26.71
CA TYR A 23 19.64 10.63 -28.14
C TYR A 23 19.27 12.07 -28.54
N PHE A 24 18.35 12.72 -27.83
CA PHE A 24 17.91 14.08 -28.15
C PHE A 24 18.77 15.12 -27.45
N SER A 25 19.03 14.98 -26.15
CA SER A 25 19.93 15.88 -25.42
C SER A 25 20.29 15.30 -24.05
N TRP A 26 21.45 15.74 -23.50
CA TRP A 26 21.85 15.38 -22.15
C TRP A 26 20.87 15.91 -21.08
N ARG A 27 20.20 17.06 -21.33
CA ARG A 27 19.19 17.62 -20.43
C ARG A 27 17.94 16.74 -20.36
N ALA A 28 17.45 16.25 -21.51
CA ALA A 28 16.34 15.31 -21.58
C ALA A 28 16.68 14.03 -20.83
N PHE A 29 17.87 13.47 -21.08
CA PHE A 29 18.36 12.30 -20.32
C PHE A 29 18.36 12.54 -18.82
N ALA A 30 18.92 13.66 -18.35
CA ALA A 30 19.02 13.94 -16.92
C ALA A 30 17.64 14.03 -16.23
N VAL A 31 16.68 14.72 -16.85
CA VAL A 31 15.30 14.83 -16.31
C VAL A 31 14.62 13.47 -16.27
N LEU A 32 14.72 12.70 -17.36
CA LEU A 32 14.10 11.38 -17.45
C LEU A 32 14.77 10.35 -16.52
N LEU A 33 16.08 10.50 -16.28
CA LEU A 33 16.80 9.68 -15.30
C LEU A 33 16.31 9.95 -13.87
N VAL A 34 16.08 11.21 -13.51
CA VAL A 34 15.48 11.55 -12.20
C VAL A 34 14.11 10.89 -12.04
N LEU A 35 13.29 10.90 -13.10
CA LEU A 35 12.00 10.20 -13.06
C LEU A 35 12.18 8.68 -12.91
N ALA A 36 13.12 8.07 -13.62
CA ALA A 36 13.40 6.64 -13.51
C ALA A 36 13.89 6.26 -12.09
N VAL A 37 14.72 7.11 -11.47
CA VAL A 37 15.15 6.95 -10.07
C VAL A 37 13.94 7.07 -9.12
N PHE A 38 13.05 8.01 -9.35
CA PHE A 38 11.82 8.17 -8.55
C PHE A 38 10.92 6.92 -8.67
N VAL A 39 10.68 6.42 -9.88
CA VAL A 39 9.91 5.17 -10.10
C VAL A 39 10.58 4.00 -9.36
N THR A 40 11.91 3.88 -9.43
CA THR A 40 12.65 2.84 -8.73
C THR A 40 12.50 2.97 -7.20
N ALA A 41 12.55 4.19 -6.68
CA ALA A 41 12.37 4.46 -5.25
C ALA A 41 10.94 4.16 -4.78
N PHE A 42 9.93 4.42 -5.62
CA PHE A 42 8.53 4.11 -5.33
C PHE A 42 8.31 2.60 -5.12
N PHE A 43 8.91 1.76 -5.96
CA PHE A 43 8.79 0.30 -5.87
C PHE A 43 9.81 -0.36 -4.92
N ARG A 44 10.46 0.41 -4.04
CA ARG A 44 11.39 -0.15 -3.06
C ARG A 44 10.67 -1.03 -2.04
N ASP A 45 11.26 -2.16 -1.70
CA ASP A 45 10.80 -3.08 -0.66
C ASP A 45 11.89 -3.30 0.39
N PRO A 46 12.02 -2.39 1.37
CA PRO A 46 13.01 -2.54 2.44
C PRO A 46 12.60 -3.65 3.40
N SER A 47 13.59 -4.42 3.86
CA SER A 47 13.36 -5.39 4.94
C SER A 47 12.95 -4.66 6.21
N ARG A 48 11.96 -5.21 6.94
CA ARG A 48 11.51 -4.69 8.23
C ARG A 48 11.78 -5.71 9.32
N GLU A 49 12.24 -5.24 10.46
CA GLU A 49 12.34 -6.04 11.67
C GLU A 49 10.94 -6.18 12.26
N ILE A 50 10.47 -7.42 12.39
CA ILE A 50 9.15 -7.71 12.94
C ILE A 50 9.30 -7.88 14.46
N PRO A 51 8.66 -7.03 15.29
CA PRO A 51 8.69 -7.19 16.73
C PRO A 51 8.13 -8.55 17.13
N GLN A 52 8.75 -9.20 18.11
CA GLN A 52 8.34 -10.51 18.59
C GLN A 52 7.50 -10.34 19.85
N GLY A 53 6.35 -11.04 19.92
CA GLY A 53 5.47 -11.04 21.09
C GLY A 53 4.11 -11.65 20.77
N LYS A 54 3.42 -12.15 21.82
CA LYS A 54 2.05 -12.66 21.68
C LYS A 54 1.07 -11.50 21.57
N GLY A 55 0.07 -11.63 20.69
CA GLY A 55 -0.99 -10.65 20.54
C GLY A 55 -0.58 -9.33 19.90
N LEU A 56 0.61 -9.28 19.28
CA LEU A 56 1.06 -8.09 18.56
C LEU A 56 0.45 -8.06 17.15
N VAL A 57 -0.16 -6.94 16.83
CA VAL A 57 -0.60 -6.56 15.48
C VAL A 57 0.29 -5.41 15.03
N VAL A 58 1.03 -5.61 13.95
CA VAL A 58 1.96 -4.59 13.42
C VAL A 58 1.29 -3.74 12.34
N SER A 59 1.83 -2.55 12.07
CA SER A 59 1.33 -1.72 10.97
C SER A 59 1.52 -2.45 9.63
N PRO A 60 0.47 -2.55 8.81
CA PRO A 60 0.57 -3.14 7.48
C PRO A 60 1.30 -2.25 6.48
N ALA A 61 1.45 -0.95 6.76
CA ALA A 61 1.95 0.06 5.85
C ALA A 61 2.89 1.06 6.52
N ASP A 62 3.81 1.62 5.75
CA ASP A 62 4.77 2.65 6.17
C ASP A 62 4.19 4.06 5.98
N GLY A 63 3.05 4.34 6.56
CA GLY A 63 2.38 5.62 6.38
C GLY A 63 2.11 6.35 7.69
N LYS A 64 1.30 7.38 7.59
CA LYS A 64 0.83 8.17 8.73
C LYS A 64 -0.57 7.74 9.12
N VAL A 65 -0.79 7.37 10.41
CA VAL A 65 -2.14 7.15 10.95
C VAL A 65 -2.89 8.48 10.92
N VAL A 66 -4.00 8.51 10.19
CA VAL A 66 -4.83 9.71 10.02
C VAL A 66 -6.16 9.60 10.76
N MET A 67 -6.61 8.38 11.06
CA MET A 67 -7.89 8.17 11.75
C MET A 67 -7.85 6.88 12.57
N ILE A 68 -8.42 6.92 13.76
CA ILE A 68 -8.71 5.75 14.61
C ILE A 68 -10.13 5.95 15.14
N VAL A 69 -11.06 5.10 14.70
CA VAL A 69 -12.47 5.18 15.08
C VAL A 69 -13.06 3.79 15.30
N PRO A 70 -14.07 3.63 16.14
CA PRO A 70 -14.84 2.40 16.20
C PRO A 70 -15.54 2.17 14.85
N THR A 71 -15.67 0.92 14.43
CA THR A 71 -16.43 0.59 13.22
C THR A 71 -17.93 0.78 13.47
N PRO A 72 -18.69 1.21 12.43
CA PRO A 72 -20.14 1.32 12.57
C PRO A 72 -20.80 -0.05 12.76
N ALA A 73 -21.99 -0.05 13.34
CA ALA A 73 -22.80 -1.25 13.49
C ALA A 73 -23.03 -1.95 12.16
N GLY A 74 -22.93 -3.27 12.12
CA GLY A 74 -23.06 -4.08 10.91
C GLY A 74 -21.83 -4.09 10.00
N HIS A 75 -20.69 -3.56 10.44
CA HIS A 75 -19.44 -3.65 9.68
C HIS A 75 -18.95 -5.11 9.61
N PRO A 76 -18.42 -5.57 8.45
CA PRO A 76 -17.94 -6.95 8.27
C PRO A 76 -16.89 -7.42 9.29
N ALA A 77 -16.07 -6.50 9.80
CA ALA A 77 -15.08 -6.81 10.84
C ALA A 77 -15.71 -7.08 12.23
N GLY A 78 -17.03 -6.95 12.39
CA GLY A 78 -17.77 -7.22 13.63
C GLY A 78 -17.95 -6.00 14.54
N GLU A 79 -18.86 -6.15 15.51
CA GLU A 79 -19.10 -5.13 16.52
C GLU A 79 -17.91 -5.00 17.47
N GLY A 80 -17.62 -3.76 17.89
CA GLY A 80 -16.49 -3.46 18.77
C GLY A 80 -15.13 -3.42 18.08
N SER A 81 -15.08 -3.59 16.75
CA SER A 81 -13.84 -3.46 15.98
C SER A 81 -13.39 -2.01 15.90
N THR A 82 -12.11 -1.80 15.66
CA THR A 82 -11.50 -0.48 15.49
C THR A 82 -10.95 -0.35 14.06
N GLN A 83 -11.37 0.70 13.39
CA GLN A 83 -10.79 1.08 12.09
C GLN A 83 -9.58 2.00 12.33
N ILE A 84 -8.44 1.61 11.75
CA ILE A 84 -7.22 2.43 11.70
C ILE A 84 -6.95 2.77 10.24
N SER A 85 -6.98 4.05 9.90
CA SER A 85 -6.68 4.51 8.54
C SER A 85 -5.26 5.05 8.47
N ILE A 86 -4.49 4.55 7.51
CA ILE A 86 -3.10 4.91 7.27
C ILE A 86 -3.01 5.54 5.88
N PHE A 87 -2.52 6.77 5.83
CA PHE A 87 -2.27 7.49 4.59
C PHE A 87 -0.82 7.28 4.16
N LEU A 88 -0.63 6.90 2.91
CA LEU A 88 0.69 6.79 2.26
C LEU A 88 0.87 7.95 1.30
N SER A 89 1.94 8.71 1.48
CA SER A 89 2.38 9.70 0.50
C SER A 89 3.17 9.00 -0.62
N VAL A 90 3.30 9.61 -1.79
CA VAL A 90 4.07 9.05 -2.92
C VAL A 90 5.56 8.81 -2.60
N PHE A 91 6.05 9.34 -1.49
CA PHE A 91 7.43 9.14 -1.01
C PHE A 91 7.55 7.99 -0.01
N ASP A 92 6.43 7.46 0.49
CA ASP A 92 6.42 6.32 1.40
C ASP A 92 6.64 4.99 0.66
N VAL A 93 6.81 3.91 1.40
CA VAL A 93 6.86 2.57 0.81
C VAL A 93 5.45 2.08 0.55
N HIS A 94 5.13 1.78 -0.72
CA HIS A 94 3.81 1.34 -1.15
C HIS A 94 3.64 -0.19 -1.12
N ILE A 95 4.41 -0.88 -0.29
CA ILE A 95 4.26 -2.32 -0.09
C ILE A 95 3.50 -2.57 1.20
N ASN A 96 2.27 -3.04 1.07
CA ASN A 96 1.47 -3.49 2.20
C ASN A 96 1.84 -4.92 2.60
N ARG A 97 1.81 -5.19 3.90
CA ARG A 97 2.14 -6.49 4.50
C ARG A 97 1.04 -6.94 5.43
N ALA A 98 0.91 -8.27 5.59
CA ALA A 98 0.00 -8.81 6.59
C ALA A 98 0.39 -8.31 8.00
N PRO A 99 -0.54 -7.66 8.73
CA PRO A 99 -0.28 -7.08 10.05
C PRO A 99 -0.12 -8.13 11.15
N ILE A 100 -0.52 -9.37 10.86
CA ILE A 100 -0.44 -10.51 11.78
C ILE A 100 -0.18 -11.78 10.98
N GLY A 101 0.49 -12.75 11.58
CA GLY A 101 0.59 -14.10 11.02
C GLY A 101 -0.76 -14.82 11.14
N GLY A 102 -1.20 -15.49 10.08
CA GLY A 102 -2.50 -16.15 10.06
C GLY A 102 -2.86 -16.71 8.70
N ARG A 103 -4.14 -17.01 8.52
CA ARG A 103 -4.70 -17.52 7.27
C ARG A 103 -5.59 -16.45 6.62
N ILE A 104 -5.39 -16.19 5.35
CA ILE A 104 -6.34 -15.39 4.57
C ILE A 104 -7.59 -16.25 4.36
N THR A 105 -8.71 -15.77 4.86
CA THR A 105 -10.01 -16.50 4.80
C THR A 105 -10.83 -16.03 3.62
N ASP A 106 -10.69 -14.78 3.22
CA ASP A 106 -11.42 -14.24 2.07
C ASP A 106 -10.64 -13.05 1.46
N VAL A 107 -10.85 -12.81 0.16
CA VAL A 107 -10.36 -11.64 -0.57
C VAL A 107 -11.48 -11.12 -1.44
N VAL A 108 -11.91 -9.88 -1.18
CA VAL A 108 -13.04 -9.24 -1.86
C VAL A 108 -12.55 -8.00 -2.60
N TYR A 109 -12.71 -8.01 -3.91
CA TYR A 109 -12.47 -6.85 -4.75
C TYR A 109 -13.77 -6.06 -4.97
N ASN A 110 -13.76 -4.78 -4.65
CA ASN A 110 -14.87 -3.86 -4.89
C ASN A 110 -14.43 -2.83 -5.94
N LYS A 111 -15.04 -2.90 -7.11
CA LYS A 111 -14.86 -1.89 -8.15
C LYS A 111 -15.39 -0.54 -7.67
N GLY A 112 -14.65 0.52 -7.92
CA GLY A 112 -15.00 1.87 -7.47
C GLY A 112 -14.40 2.97 -8.34
N GLU A 113 -14.31 4.16 -7.78
CA GLU A 113 -13.74 5.35 -8.38
C GLU A 113 -12.26 5.51 -7.94
N PHE A 114 -11.58 6.52 -8.49
CA PHE A 114 -10.21 6.90 -8.13
C PHE A 114 -10.20 8.35 -7.63
N LEU A 115 -10.94 8.61 -6.55
CA LEU A 115 -10.97 9.91 -5.92
C LEU A 115 -9.67 10.14 -5.13
N PRO A 116 -9.18 11.38 -5.06
CA PRO A 116 -8.01 11.71 -4.24
C PRO A 116 -8.20 11.28 -2.79
N ALA A 117 -7.15 10.78 -2.14
CA ALA A 117 -7.23 10.23 -0.78
C ALA A 117 -7.66 11.24 0.30
N PHE A 118 -7.62 12.54 0.00
CA PHE A 118 -8.11 13.60 0.89
C PHE A 118 -9.60 13.95 0.67
N ASP A 119 -10.29 13.33 -0.29
CA ASP A 119 -11.74 13.49 -0.49
C ASP A 119 -12.47 12.63 0.55
N ASP A 120 -13.42 13.25 1.29
CA ASP A 120 -14.22 12.56 2.32
C ASP A 120 -14.99 11.35 1.77
N LYS A 121 -15.32 11.36 0.47
CA LYS A 121 -16.03 10.28 -0.21
C LYS A 121 -15.11 9.15 -0.69
N ALA A 122 -13.79 9.38 -0.73
CA ALA A 122 -12.83 8.39 -1.22
C ALA A 122 -12.94 7.07 -0.45
N SER A 123 -13.16 7.13 0.86
CA SER A 123 -13.32 5.95 1.73
C SER A 123 -14.48 5.03 1.35
N LEU A 124 -15.53 5.58 0.73
CA LEU A 124 -16.77 4.85 0.40
C LEU A 124 -16.88 4.51 -1.09
N ARG A 125 -16.26 5.31 -1.96
CA ARG A 125 -16.46 5.23 -3.41
C ARG A 125 -15.27 4.72 -4.17
N ASN A 126 -14.06 4.80 -3.62
CA ASN A 126 -12.87 4.31 -4.31
C ASN A 126 -12.88 2.79 -4.43
N GLU A 127 -12.19 2.34 -5.47
CA GLU A 127 -11.84 0.95 -5.67
C GLU A 127 -11.15 0.40 -4.42
N GLN A 128 -11.49 -0.82 -4.03
CA GLN A 128 -10.97 -1.43 -2.81
C GLN A 128 -10.64 -2.90 -3.03
N ASN A 129 -9.50 -3.31 -2.50
CA ASN A 129 -9.17 -4.71 -2.31
C ASN A 129 -9.17 -4.98 -0.80
N ARG A 130 -9.99 -5.96 -0.36
CA ARG A 130 -10.14 -6.32 1.05
C ARG A 130 -9.65 -7.74 1.26
N ALA A 131 -8.74 -7.93 2.19
CA ALA A 131 -8.29 -9.24 2.62
C ALA A 131 -8.68 -9.47 4.09
N PHE A 132 -9.33 -10.59 4.36
CA PHE A 132 -9.67 -11.01 5.71
C PHE A 132 -8.62 -12.00 6.21
N ILE A 133 -8.01 -11.70 7.34
CA ILE A 133 -6.92 -12.48 7.92
C ILE A 133 -7.37 -12.97 9.30
N GLU A 134 -7.46 -14.29 9.47
CA GLU A 134 -7.69 -14.94 10.76
C GLU A 134 -6.33 -15.26 11.39
N GLY A 135 -6.02 -14.56 12.46
CA GLY A 135 -4.80 -14.71 13.24
C GLY A 135 -4.97 -15.63 14.45
N PRO A 136 -3.91 -15.77 15.28
CA PRO A 136 -3.97 -16.44 16.57
C PRO A 136 -5.00 -15.80 17.51
N ASP A 137 -5.49 -16.57 18.48
CA ASP A 137 -6.41 -16.08 19.52
C ASP A 137 -7.73 -15.48 18.98
N ALA A 138 -8.22 -15.99 17.84
CA ALA A 138 -9.43 -15.53 17.16
C ALA A 138 -9.41 -14.04 16.75
N ILE A 139 -8.24 -13.44 16.60
CA ILE A 139 -8.10 -12.09 16.07
C ILE A 139 -8.42 -12.13 14.57
N VAL A 140 -9.41 -11.36 14.14
CA VAL A 140 -9.75 -11.18 12.72
C VAL A 140 -9.38 -9.76 12.30
N ILE A 141 -8.63 -9.65 11.20
CA ILE A 141 -8.25 -8.36 10.62
C ILE A 141 -8.79 -8.28 9.21
N GLU A 142 -9.49 -7.20 8.91
CA GLU A 142 -9.81 -6.79 7.55
C GLU A 142 -8.77 -5.75 7.11
N LEU A 143 -7.94 -6.14 6.13
CA LEU A 143 -7.01 -5.21 5.48
C LEU A 143 -7.69 -4.66 4.22
N VAL A 144 -7.89 -3.35 4.18
CA VAL A 144 -8.50 -2.66 3.05
C VAL A 144 -7.44 -1.80 2.37
N GLU A 145 -7.12 -2.15 1.13
CA GLU A 145 -6.25 -1.37 0.26
C GLU A 145 -7.11 -0.55 -0.70
N ARG A 146 -6.76 0.74 -0.85
CA ARG A 146 -7.39 1.69 -1.76
C ARG A 146 -6.31 2.36 -2.59
N PRO A 147 -6.43 2.36 -3.91
CA PRO A 147 -5.50 3.06 -4.80
C PRO A 147 -5.57 4.58 -4.67
#